data_05ca0234dfee5d9bc77624cd45ef1140
#
_entry.id   05ca0234dfee5d9bc77624cd45ef1140
#
_cell.length_a   1.000
_cell.length_b   1.000
_cell.length_c   1.000
_cell.angle_alpha   90.00
_cell.angle_beta   90.00
_cell.angle_gamma   90.00
#
_symmetry.space_group_name_H-M   'P 1'
#
loop_
_entity.id
_entity.type
_entity.pdbx_description
1 polymer ?
#
loop_
_entity_poly.entity_id
_entity_poly.type
_entity_poly.pdbx_seq_one_letter_code
_entity_poly.pdbx_strand_id
1 'polypeptide(L)'
;DYVKSLGLNPDEMVAVSPDMGGANRTRHFAKNLDIPMAIIDKRRDRHNEAIAAHIIGDVENKVCLMFDDIIDTAGTICEASKLLKSKGAKAVYVGATHAVLSGPAIERLKTAPIEECIVTNTIPWNSEDLPSNVKQLSVAPLLGQAISRIHDDESVSSLFGFEKEMKV
;
A
#
# COMPACT_ATOMS: atom_id res chain seq x y z
N ASP A 1 -11.43 3.25 -1.40
CA ASP A 1 -12.48 3.77 -0.50
C ASP A 1 -11.93 4.08 0.90
N TYR A 2 -11.26 3.12 1.59
CA TYR A 2 -10.79 3.35 2.96
C TYR A 2 -9.86 4.57 3.10
N VAL A 3 -8.83 4.70 2.24
CA VAL A 3 -7.92 5.87 2.25
C VAL A 3 -8.67 7.19 2.09
N LYS A 4 -9.71 7.22 1.26
CA LYS A 4 -10.57 8.41 1.11
C LYS A 4 -11.36 8.74 2.38
N SER A 5 -11.68 7.73 3.20
CA SER A 5 -12.39 7.93 4.47
C SER A 5 -11.49 8.43 5.61
N LEU A 6 -10.17 8.41 5.44
CA LEU A 6 -9.22 8.93 6.44
C LEU A 6 -9.21 10.48 6.52
N GLY A 7 -9.87 11.17 5.58
CA GLY A 7 -9.94 12.64 5.58
C GLY A 7 -8.59 13.31 5.32
N LEU A 8 -7.64 12.60 4.71
CA LEU A 8 -6.33 13.14 4.36
C LEU A 8 -6.47 14.14 3.20
N ASN A 9 -5.67 15.22 3.25
CA ASN A 9 -5.63 16.20 2.18
C ASN A 9 -4.89 15.63 0.94
N PRO A 10 -5.54 15.49 -0.24
CA PRO A 10 -4.89 14.96 -1.45
C PRO A 10 -3.64 15.73 -1.88
N ASP A 11 -3.59 17.06 -1.67
CA ASP A 11 -2.45 17.91 -2.03
C ASP A 11 -1.19 17.59 -1.19
N GLU A 12 -1.38 16.97 -0.03
CA GLU A 12 -0.30 16.54 0.86
C GLU A 12 0.05 15.05 0.67
N MET A 13 -0.66 14.31 -0.20
CA MET A 13 -0.43 12.87 -0.39
C MET A 13 0.51 12.59 -1.55
N VAL A 14 1.21 11.45 -1.45
CA VAL A 14 2.02 10.85 -2.53
C VAL A 14 1.93 9.33 -2.45
N ALA A 15 1.66 8.68 -3.58
CA ALA A 15 1.74 7.23 -3.67
C ALA A 15 3.20 6.81 -3.86
N VAL A 16 3.70 5.90 -3.04
CA VAL A 16 5.11 5.49 -3.06
C VAL A 16 5.24 4.02 -3.39
N SER A 17 6.03 3.71 -4.43
CA SER A 17 6.44 2.33 -4.70
C SER A 17 7.65 1.96 -3.84
N PRO A 18 7.60 0.88 -3.05
CA PRO A 18 8.72 0.45 -2.21
C PRO A 18 9.92 -0.08 -3.03
N ASP A 19 9.72 -0.36 -4.31
CA ASP A 19 10.74 -0.78 -5.27
C ASP A 19 10.29 -0.53 -6.72
N MET A 20 11.17 -0.81 -7.69
CA MET A 20 10.85 -0.66 -9.11
C MET A 20 9.77 -1.64 -9.61
N GLY A 21 9.68 -2.82 -9.01
CA GLY A 21 8.70 -3.87 -9.40
C GLY A 21 7.26 -3.46 -9.12
N GLY A 22 7.01 -2.73 -8.03
CA GLY A 22 5.69 -2.22 -7.65
C GLY A 22 5.23 -0.97 -8.40
N ALA A 23 6.07 -0.38 -9.26
CA ALA A 23 5.81 0.93 -9.88
C ALA A 23 4.49 1.00 -10.67
N ASN A 24 4.14 -0.05 -11.42
CA ASN A 24 2.88 -0.09 -12.18
C ASN A 24 1.66 -0.12 -11.28
N ARG A 25 1.70 -0.90 -10.20
CA ARG A 25 0.63 -0.97 -9.19
C ARG A 25 0.46 0.40 -8.52
N THR A 26 1.55 0.99 -8.08
CA THR A 26 1.55 2.32 -7.45
C THR A 26 1.00 3.40 -8.37
N ARG A 27 1.35 3.37 -9.67
CA ARG A 27 0.79 4.30 -10.67
C ARG A 27 -0.72 4.19 -10.78
N HIS A 28 -1.26 2.97 -10.73
CA HIS A 28 -2.71 2.76 -10.76
C HIS A 28 -3.39 3.35 -9.52
N PHE A 29 -2.82 3.16 -8.32
CA PHE A 29 -3.32 3.78 -7.10
C PHE A 29 -3.22 5.30 -7.14
N ALA A 30 -2.10 5.85 -7.60
CA ALA A 30 -1.89 7.29 -7.74
C ALA A 30 -2.97 7.92 -8.65
N LYS A 31 -3.24 7.30 -9.81
CA LYS A 31 -4.28 7.74 -10.76
C LYS A 31 -5.68 7.70 -10.12
N ASN A 32 -6.01 6.63 -9.38
CA ASN A 32 -7.33 6.48 -8.75
C ASN A 32 -7.57 7.45 -7.59
N LEU A 33 -6.51 7.92 -6.96
CA LEU A 33 -6.57 8.89 -5.87
C LEU A 33 -6.30 10.33 -6.35
N ASP A 34 -5.91 10.51 -7.61
CA ASP A 34 -5.50 11.78 -8.21
C ASP A 34 -4.36 12.47 -7.42
N ILE A 35 -3.32 11.69 -7.12
CA ILE A 35 -2.15 12.14 -6.35
C ILE A 35 -0.85 11.84 -7.09
N PRO A 36 0.24 12.57 -6.81
CA PRO A 36 1.56 12.29 -7.38
C PRO A 36 2.11 10.93 -6.93
N MET A 37 3.17 10.49 -7.63
CA MET A 37 3.84 9.23 -7.37
C MET A 37 5.33 9.45 -7.13
N ALA A 38 5.90 8.64 -6.22
CA ALA A 38 7.33 8.50 -6.00
C ALA A 38 7.74 7.03 -6.03
N ILE A 39 9.02 6.75 -6.23
CA ILE A 39 9.57 5.38 -6.30
C ILE A 39 10.85 5.33 -5.46
N ILE A 40 11.00 4.28 -4.66
CA ILE A 40 12.26 3.94 -4.00
C ILE A 40 13.09 3.08 -4.94
N ASP A 41 14.19 3.66 -5.47
CA ASP A 41 15.18 2.96 -6.28
C ASP A 41 16.27 2.40 -5.37
N LYS A 42 16.30 1.07 -5.23
CA LYS A 42 17.31 0.35 -4.45
C LYS A 42 18.40 -0.15 -5.40
N ARG A 43 19.52 0.55 -5.50
CA ARG A 43 20.67 0.11 -6.31
C ARG A 43 21.62 -0.72 -5.46
N ARG A 44 21.98 -1.90 -5.97
CA ARG A 44 23.10 -2.70 -5.47
C ARG A 44 24.32 -2.34 -6.31
N ASP A 45 25.09 -1.34 -5.88
CA ASP A 45 26.20 -0.87 -6.69
C ASP A 45 27.43 -1.82 -6.69
N ARG A 46 27.59 -2.76 -5.78
CA ARG A 46 28.58 -3.87 -5.82
C ARG A 46 28.38 -4.84 -4.65
N HIS A 47 28.99 -6.06 -4.73
CA HIS A 47 29.11 -6.98 -3.61
C HIS A 47 29.84 -6.29 -2.44
N ASN A 48 29.22 -6.20 -1.26
CA ASN A 48 29.70 -5.63 0.00
C ASN A 48 29.59 -4.11 0.23
N GLU A 49 28.85 -3.33 -0.57
CA GLU A 49 28.55 -1.94 -0.23
C GLU A 49 27.11 -1.80 0.30
N ALA A 50 26.90 -0.84 1.21
CA ALA A 50 25.58 -0.53 1.75
C ALA A 50 24.60 -0.21 0.59
N ILE A 51 23.41 -0.79 0.63
CA ILE A 51 22.39 -0.55 -0.38
C ILE A 51 22.03 0.94 -0.37
N ALA A 52 22.48 1.67 -1.37
CA ALA A 52 22.06 3.05 -1.57
C ALA A 52 20.62 3.06 -2.11
N ALA A 53 19.71 3.54 -1.30
CA ALA A 53 18.31 3.71 -1.73
C ALA A 53 18.06 5.19 -2.01
N HIS A 54 17.64 5.50 -3.24
CA HIS A 54 17.25 6.84 -3.67
C HIS A 54 15.75 6.92 -3.86
N ILE A 55 15.17 8.08 -3.58
CA ILE A 55 13.77 8.34 -3.86
C ILE A 55 13.68 9.20 -5.12
N ILE A 56 12.93 8.72 -6.10
CA ILE A 56 12.56 9.45 -7.30
C ILE A 56 11.17 10.02 -7.07
N GLY A 57 11.05 11.33 -7.03
CA GLY A 57 9.83 12.05 -6.66
C GLY A 57 9.98 12.78 -5.33
N ASP A 58 8.96 13.56 -4.95
CA ASP A 58 8.95 14.37 -3.74
C ASP A 58 8.13 13.70 -2.63
N VAL A 59 8.74 13.56 -1.45
CA VAL A 59 8.13 12.96 -0.26
C VAL A 59 8.24 13.85 0.98
N GLU A 60 8.96 14.97 0.87
CA GLU A 60 9.18 15.88 1.99
C GLU A 60 7.87 16.56 2.40
N ASN A 61 7.57 16.53 3.69
CA ASN A 61 6.30 17.02 4.26
C ASN A 61 5.03 16.38 3.67
N LYS A 62 5.13 15.23 2.99
CA LYS A 62 4.01 14.52 2.40
C LYS A 62 3.55 13.33 3.26
N VAL A 63 2.27 12.98 3.12
CA VAL A 63 1.70 11.73 3.58
C VAL A 63 1.96 10.67 2.51
N CYS A 64 2.85 9.74 2.81
CA CYS A 64 3.27 8.69 1.90
C CYS A 64 2.34 7.47 2.00
N LEU A 65 1.77 7.03 0.87
CA LEU A 65 0.91 5.86 0.77
C LEU A 65 1.64 4.77 -0.01
N MET A 66 2.00 3.67 0.63
CA MET A 66 2.58 2.48 -0.01
C MET A 66 1.55 1.39 -0.20
N PHE A 67 1.56 0.74 -1.37
CA PHE A 67 0.64 -0.38 -1.66
C PHE A 67 1.39 -1.58 -2.20
N ASP A 68 1.08 -2.75 -1.64
CA ASP A 68 1.59 -4.03 -2.11
C ASP A 68 0.47 -5.06 -2.26
N ASP A 69 0.74 -6.22 -2.85
CA ASP A 69 -0.19 -7.35 -2.86
C ASP A 69 -0.08 -8.17 -1.58
N ILE A 70 1.14 -8.41 -1.11
CA ILE A 70 1.44 -9.29 0.02
C ILE A 70 2.41 -8.62 0.99
N ILE A 71 2.10 -8.71 2.28
CA ILE A 71 3.06 -8.50 3.37
C ILE A 71 3.39 -9.85 3.96
N ASP A 72 4.59 -10.37 3.66
CA ASP A 72 5.10 -11.60 4.25
C ASP A 72 5.90 -11.29 5.52
N THR A 73 7.21 -11.09 5.44
CA THR A 73 8.06 -10.78 6.61
C THR A 73 8.08 -9.31 7.02
N ALA A 74 7.38 -8.45 6.30
CA ALA A 74 7.32 -6.99 6.47
C ALA A 74 8.67 -6.25 6.33
N GLY A 75 9.74 -6.91 5.89
CA GLY A 75 11.06 -6.30 5.78
C GLY A 75 11.08 -5.09 4.84
N THR A 76 10.65 -5.29 3.60
CA THR A 76 10.66 -4.27 2.54
C THR A 76 9.88 -3.01 2.92
N ILE A 77 8.66 -3.15 3.44
CA ILE A 77 7.81 -2.00 3.79
C ILE A 77 8.32 -1.26 5.03
N CYS A 78 8.88 -1.98 6.02
CA CYS A 78 9.45 -1.36 7.21
C CYS A 78 10.74 -0.60 6.90
N GLU A 79 11.61 -1.11 6.03
CA GLU A 79 12.78 -0.40 5.56
C GLU A 79 12.39 0.84 4.73
N ALA A 80 11.42 0.68 3.82
CA ALA A 80 10.90 1.78 3.02
C ALA A 80 10.31 2.89 3.92
N SER A 81 9.53 2.54 4.94
CA SER A 81 8.95 3.51 5.87
C SER A 81 10.01 4.31 6.65
N LYS A 82 11.07 3.64 7.11
CA LYS A 82 12.21 4.31 7.77
C LYS A 82 12.92 5.27 6.82
N LEU A 83 13.14 4.86 5.58
CA LEU A 83 13.74 5.73 4.57
C LEU A 83 12.87 6.96 4.29
N LEU A 84 11.57 6.79 4.07
CA LEU A 84 10.64 7.89 3.83
C LEU A 84 10.65 8.89 4.99
N LYS A 85 10.59 8.41 6.23
CA LYS A 85 10.68 9.27 7.42
C LYS A 85 12.01 10.01 7.51
N SER A 86 13.13 9.36 7.16
CA SER A 86 14.45 10.00 7.11
C SER A 86 14.57 11.07 6.03
N LYS A 87 13.69 11.04 5.03
CA LYS A 87 13.57 12.03 3.95
C LYS A 87 12.46 13.06 4.17
N GLY A 88 11.98 13.18 5.41
CA GLY A 88 11.04 14.23 5.82
C GLY A 88 9.58 13.91 5.55
N ALA A 89 9.21 12.66 5.27
CA ALA A 89 7.79 12.30 5.15
C ALA A 89 7.02 12.60 6.45
N LYS A 90 5.86 13.26 6.31
CA LYS A 90 4.97 13.64 7.41
C LYS A 90 4.39 12.41 8.09
N ALA A 91 3.85 11.48 7.31
CA ALA A 91 3.29 10.22 7.76
C ALA A 91 3.48 9.14 6.70
N VAL A 92 3.44 7.86 7.10
CA VAL A 92 3.53 6.71 6.19
C VAL A 92 2.38 5.77 6.50
N TYR A 93 1.56 5.53 5.48
CA TYR A 93 0.50 4.52 5.48
C TYR A 93 0.87 3.39 4.54
N VAL A 94 0.52 2.18 4.91
CA VAL A 94 0.79 0.97 4.11
C VAL A 94 -0.51 0.23 3.85
N GLY A 95 -0.73 -0.26 2.65
CA GLY A 95 -1.85 -1.11 2.30
C GLY A 95 -1.38 -2.39 1.63
N ALA A 96 -1.96 -3.53 1.98
CA ALA A 96 -1.75 -4.77 1.25
C ALA A 96 -3.02 -5.63 1.23
N THR A 97 -3.15 -6.44 0.17
CA THR A 97 -4.27 -7.38 0.08
C THR A 97 -4.05 -8.55 1.04
N HIS A 98 -2.89 -9.19 1.00
CA HIS A 98 -2.64 -10.43 1.72
C HIS A 98 -1.68 -10.23 2.89
N ALA A 99 -2.18 -10.42 4.11
CA ALA A 99 -1.41 -10.32 5.35
C ALA A 99 -0.89 -11.70 5.77
N VAL A 100 0.20 -12.19 5.15
CA VAL A 100 0.82 -13.46 5.55
C VAL A 100 1.46 -13.31 6.94
N LEU A 101 2.16 -12.20 7.17
CA LEU A 101 2.78 -11.79 8.43
C LEU A 101 3.64 -12.87 9.08
N SER A 102 4.47 -13.53 8.28
CA SER A 102 5.33 -14.62 8.77
C SER A 102 6.54 -14.12 9.55
N GLY A 103 7.06 -15.01 10.39
CA GLY A 103 8.30 -14.79 11.13
C GLY A 103 8.29 -13.49 11.94
N PRO A 104 9.23 -12.54 11.71
CA PRO A 104 9.35 -11.32 12.50
C PRO A 104 8.39 -10.19 12.09
N ALA A 105 7.41 -10.44 11.23
CA ALA A 105 6.56 -9.39 10.64
C ALA A 105 5.83 -8.55 11.69
N ILE A 106 5.20 -9.20 12.66
CA ILE A 106 4.45 -8.54 13.74
C ILE A 106 5.35 -7.57 14.52
N GLU A 107 6.53 -8.02 14.95
CA GLU A 107 7.45 -7.18 15.71
C GLU A 107 8.04 -6.04 14.87
N ARG A 108 8.26 -6.27 13.58
CA ARG A 108 8.69 -5.22 12.64
C ARG A 108 7.62 -4.16 12.47
N LEU A 109 6.36 -4.55 12.29
CA LEU A 109 5.24 -3.61 12.14
C LEU A 109 4.99 -2.79 13.41
N LYS A 110 5.13 -3.40 14.59
CA LYS A 110 5.02 -2.68 15.88
C LYS A 110 6.04 -1.55 16.03
N THR A 111 7.24 -1.74 15.49
CA THR A 111 8.37 -0.81 15.69
C THR A 111 8.63 0.10 14.49
N ALA A 112 8.04 -0.18 13.35
CA ALA A 112 8.20 0.62 12.14
C ALA A 112 7.46 1.98 12.28
N PRO A 113 7.98 3.05 11.68
CA PRO A 113 7.33 4.36 11.69
C PRO A 113 6.19 4.42 10.66
N ILE A 114 5.24 3.50 10.80
CA ILE A 114 4.03 3.36 10.00
C ILE A 114 2.86 3.83 10.85
N GLU A 115 2.12 4.83 10.36
CA GLU A 115 0.95 5.37 11.03
C GLU A 115 -0.17 4.34 11.10
N GLU A 116 -0.48 3.72 9.95
CA GLU A 116 -1.43 2.63 9.87
C GLU A 116 -1.05 1.67 8.73
N CYS A 117 -1.13 0.37 9.01
CA CYS A 117 -0.98 -0.70 8.03
C CYS A 117 -2.35 -1.34 7.79
N ILE A 118 -2.89 -1.14 6.59
CA ILE A 118 -4.21 -1.61 6.19
C ILE A 118 -4.07 -2.91 5.40
N VAL A 119 -4.66 -3.97 5.90
CA VAL A 119 -4.65 -5.28 5.24
C VAL A 119 -6.08 -5.79 5.06
N THR A 120 -6.27 -6.84 4.29
CA THR A 120 -7.59 -7.44 4.14
C THR A 120 -7.67 -8.80 4.85
N ASN A 121 -8.90 -9.26 5.08
CA ASN A 121 -9.15 -10.57 5.68
C ASN A 121 -9.14 -11.73 4.66
N THR A 122 -8.45 -11.58 3.52
CA THR A 122 -8.16 -12.70 2.62
C THR A 122 -7.31 -13.77 3.30
N ILE A 123 -6.50 -13.36 4.28
CA ILE A 123 -5.87 -14.23 5.28
C ILE A 123 -6.37 -13.70 6.63
N PRO A 124 -7.24 -14.44 7.32
CA PRO A 124 -7.87 -13.95 8.54
C PRO A 124 -6.90 -13.96 9.71
N TRP A 125 -6.90 -12.88 10.49
CA TRP A 125 -6.18 -12.73 11.75
C TRP A 125 -7.17 -12.41 12.86
N ASN A 126 -6.94 -12.91 14.09
CA ASN A 126 -7.65 -12.39 15.24
C ASN A 126 -7.13 -10.97 15.54
N SER A 127 -8.02 -10.06 15.86
CA SER A 127 -7.65 -8.65 16.11
C SER A 127 -6.66 -8.48 17.28
N GLU A 128 -6.70 -9.38 18.26
CA GLU A 128 -5.79 -9.41 19.41
C GLU A 128 -4.36 -9.83 19.06
N ASP A 129 -4.16 -10.54 17.93
CA ASP A 129 -2.86 -10.98 17.45
C ASP A 129 -2.16 -9.91 16.59
N LEU A 130 -2.91 -8.90 16.16
CA LEU A 130 -2.39 -7.82 15.32
C LEU A 130 -1.90 -6.63 16.16
N PRO A 131 -0.81 -5.95 15.73
CA PRO A 131 -0.40 -4.69 16.32
C PRO A 131 -1.49 -3.62 16.21
N SER A 132 -1.53 -2.67 17.16
CA SER A 132 -2.54 -1.61 17.20
C SER A 132 -2.57 -0.71 15.97
N ASN A 133 -1.45 -0.63 15.24
CA ASN A 133 -1.34 0.10 13.98
C ASN A 133 -1.67 -0.75 12.75
N VAL A 134 -2.11 -2.00 12.91
CA VAL A 134 -2.56 -2.85 11.80
C VAL A 134 -4.08 -2.97 11.83
N LYS A 135 -4.72 -2.59 10.72
CA LYS A 135 -6.17 -2.65 10.54
C LYS A 135 -6.56 -3.64 9.47
N GLN A 136 -7.43 -4.58 9.81
CA GLN A 136 -7.95 -5.56 8.87
C GLN A 136 -9.32 -5.13 8.32
N LEU A 137 -9.44 -5.06 6.99
CA LEU A 137 -10.68 -4.75 6.28
C LEU A 137 -11.29 -6.02 5.68
N SER A 138 -12.62 -6.09 5.67
CA SER A 138 -13.33 -7.20 5.05
C SER A 138 -13.42 -7.04 3.54
N VAL A 139 -13.08 -8.10 2.80
CA VAL A 139 -13.33 -8.21 1.34
C VAL A 139 -14.71 -8.77 1.01
N ALA A 140 -15.47 -9.21 2.02
CA ALA A 140 -16.77 -9.85 1.79
C ALA A 140 -17.76 -8.96 1.00
N PRO A 141 -17.86 -7.63 1.24
CA PRO A 141 -18.76 -6.79 0.44
C PRO A 141 -18.39 -6.76 -1.05
N LEU A 142 -17.09 -6.73 -1.38
CA LEU A 142 -16.60 -6.73 -2.76
C LEU A 142 -16.88 -8.08 -3.43
N LEU A 143 -16.59 -9.18 -2.74
CA LEU A 143 -16.84 -10.53 -3.26
C LEU A 143 -18.35 -10.78 -3.42
N GLY A 144 -19.17 -10.34 -2.47
CA GLY A 144 -20.63 -10.45 -2.57
C GLY A 144 -21.19 -9.70 -3.78
N GLN A 145 -20.72 -8.49 -4.04
CA GLN A 145 -21.10 -7.73 -5.23
C GLN A 145 -20.65 -8.42 -6.52
N ALA A 146 -19.43 -8.98 -6.56
CA ALA A 146 -18.94 -9.71 -7.71
C ALA A 146 -19.78 -10.96 -8.00
N ILE A 147 -20.16 -11.73 -6.96
CA ILE A 147 -21.04 -12.91 -7.08
C ILE A 147 -22.42 -12.52 -7.61
N SER A 148 -23.03 -11.46 -7.05
CA SER A 148 -24.35 -10.98 -7.51
C SER A 148 -24.30 -10.59 -8.98
N ARG A 149 -23.31 -9.79 -9.40
CA ARG A 149 -23.18 -9.38 -10.79
C ARG A 149 -22.99 -10.55 -11.76
N ILE A 150 -22.18 -11.55 -11.39
CA ILE A 150 -22.00 -12.76 -12.19
C ILE A 150 -23.32 -13.52 -12.31
N HIS A 151 -24.09 -13.61 -11.21
CA HIS A 151 -25.39 -14.27 -11.21
C HIS A 151 -26.42 -13.57 -12.13
N ASP A 152 -26.36 -12.24 -12.15
CA ASP A 152 -27.31 -11.39 -12.87
C ASP A 152 -26.81 -11.04 -14.30
N ASP A 153 -25.77 -11.73 -14.81
CA ASP A 153 -25.12 -11.48 -16.10
C ASP A 153 -24.62 -10.04 -16.29
N GLU A 154 -24.26 -9.35 -15.17
CA GLU A 154 -23.72 -8.00 -15.17
C GLU A 154 -22.19 -7.96 -15.23
N SER A 155 -21.63 -6.84 -15.68
CA SER A 155 -20.18 -6.64 -15.75
C SER A 155 -19.54 -6.50 -14.35
N VAL A 156 -18.58 -7.35 -14.04
CA VAL A 156 -17.73 -7.24 -12.83
C VAL A 156 -16.73 -6.09 -12.94
N SER A 157 -16.35 -5.68 -14.16
CA SER A 157 -15.37 -4.61 -14.39
C SER A 157 -15.77 -3.26 -13.79
N SER A 158 -17.09 -3.00 -13.67
CA SER A 158 -17.63 -1.79 -13.03
C SER A 158 -17.22 -1.64 -11.57
N LEU A 159 -16.96 -2.76 -10.86
CA LEU A 159 -16.49 -2.75 -9.47
C LEU A 159 -15.06 -2.17 -9.33
N PHE A 160 -14.29 -2.15 -10.42
CA PHE A 160 -12.90 -1.74 -10.42
C PHE A 160 -12.67 -0.39 -11.10
N GLY A 161 -13.75 0.31 -11.50
CA GLY A 161 -13.66 1.64 -12.12
C GLY A 161 -13.12 1.65 -13.56
N PHE A 162 -13.03 0.49 -14.23
CA PHE A 162 -12.55 0.37 -15.61
C PHE A 162 -13.51 0.93 -16.67
N GLU A 163 -14.72 1.34 -16.30
CA GLU A 163 -15.71 1.89 -17.26
C GLU A 163 -15.28 3.20 -17.92
N LYS A 164 -14.30 3.91 -17.36
CA LYS A 164 -13.79 5.17 -17.94
C LYS A 164 -12.80 4.97 -19.10
N GLU A 165 -12.24 3.79 -19.28
CA GLU A 165 -11.21 3.53 -20.31
C GLU A 165 -11.77 2.93 -21.62
N MET A 166 -13.03 2.50 -21.65
CA MET A 166 -13.67 1.91 -22.86
C MET A 166 -14.50 2.90 -23.69
N LYS A 167 -14.42 4.20 -23.43
CA LYS A 167 -14.99 5.23 -24.31
C LYS A 167 -13.88 5.87 -25.14
N VAL A 168 -13.46 5.17 -26.18
CA VAL A 168 -12.74 5.72 -27.34
C VAL A 168 -13.60 5.52 -28.57
#